data_081938323d8436bc71ee3c518da6bb13
#
_entry.id   081938323d8436bc71ee3c518da6bb13
#
_cell.length_a   1.000
_cell.length_b   1.000
_cell.length_c   1.000
_cell.angle_alpha   90.00
_cell.angle_beta   90.00
_cell.angle_gamma   90.00
#
_symmetry.space_group_name_H-M   'P 1'
#
loop_
_entity.id
_entity.type
_entity.pdbx_description
1 polymer ?
#
loop_
_entity_poly.entity_id
_entity_poly.type
_entity_poly.pdbx_seq_one_letter_code
_entity_poly.pdbx_strand_id
1 'polypeptide(L)'
;NQEILDGMNMALGKIVDSNPNFAEERYNANFPDSGIESIYLNDEEKAYIREKQKVSVAVVKEWHPLFSQEEDTDMHNGLIPDVLEKVTEFSGLEFTYEYTDTYREALNLVIQGKADILGAFLGSEEDGADMGLAPSKAYASMSDIIVRNKGVSYPSDGLVGAVIEGRRMPKG
;
A
#
# COMPACT_ATOMS: atom_id res chain seq x y z
N ASN A 1 18.11 4.99 -40.79
CA ASN A 1 19.48 5.12 -40.36
C ASN A 1 19.61 4.55 -38.94
N GLN A 2 20.26 3.37 -38.81
CA GLN A 2 20.36 2.63 -37.56
C GLN A 2 21.08 3.44 -36.48
N GLU A 3 22.11 4.16 -36.83
CA GLU A 3 22.90 4.98 -35.91
C GLU A 3 22.08 6.09 -35.23
N ILE A 4 21.14 6.71 -35.96
CA ILE A 4 20.20 7.69 -35.40
C ILE A 4 19.23 7.01 -34.43
N LEU A 5 18.71 5.85 -34.79
CA LEU A 5 17.79 5.08 -33.93
C LEU A 5 18.47 4.65 -32.63
N ASP A 6 19.70 4.18 -32.71
CA ASP A 6 20.49 3.76 -31.55
C ASP A 6 20.80 4.95 -30.64
N GLY A 7 21.14 6.13 -31.23
CA GLY A 7 21.32 7.37 -30.50
C GLY A 7 20.04 7.85 -29.79
N MET A 8 18.90 7.76 -30.45
CA MET A 8 17.61 8.11 -29.86
C MET A 8 17.23 7.17 -28.72
N ASN A 9 17.38 5.86 -28.92
CA ASN A 9 17.09 4.87 -27.88
C ASN A 9 17.99 5.06 -26.64
N MET A 10 19.27 5.37 -26.85
CA MET A 10 20.18 5.66 -25.74
C MET A 10 19.75 6.95 -24.99
N ALA A 11 19.34 7.98 -25.69
CA ALA A 11 18.87 9.23 -25.09
C ALA A 11 17.57 9.02 -24.31
N LEU A 12 16.61 8.29 -24.87
CA LEU A 12 15.36 7.93 -24.20
C LEU A 12 15.62 7.06 -22.94
N GLY A 13 16.51 6.08 -23.03
CA GLY A 13 16.90 5.28 -21.87
C GLY A 13 17.42 6.15 -20.73
N LYS A 14 18.33 7.08 -21.02
CA LYS A 14 18.86 8.00 -19.99
C LYS A 14 17.78 8.90 -19.38
N ILE A 15 16.80 9.35 -20.16
CA ILE A 15 15.68 10.16 -19.66
C ILE A 15 14.84 9.32 -18.69
N VAL A 16 14.46 8.10 -19.09
CA VAL A 16 13.66 7.19 -18.24
C VAL A 16 14.40 6.80 -16.98
N ASP A 17 15.70 6.50 -17.08
CA ASP A 17 16.54 6.15 -15.93
C ASP A 17 16.69 7.33 -14.93
N SER A 18 16.76 8.56 -15.43
CA SER A 18 16.90 9.75 -14.59
C SER A 18 15.58 10.28 -14.02
N ASN A 19 14.49 10.09 -14.75
CA ASN A 19 13.14 10.43 -14.34
C ASN A 19 12.13 9.45 -14.96
N PRO A 20 11.77 8.37 -14.25
CA PRO A 20 10.81 7.38 -14.73
C PRO A 20 9.43 7.97 -15.06
N ASN A 21 9.07 9.08 -14.43
CA ASN A 21 7.79 9.76 -14.63
C ASN A 21 7.84 10.89 -15.67
N PHE A 22 8.96 11.04 -16.40
CA PHE A 22 9.15 12.16 -17.34
C PHE A 22 8.02 12.29 -18.38
N ALA A 23 7.59 11.17 -18.97
CA ALA A 23 6.54 11.18 -19.98
C ALA A 23 5.20 11.64 -19.40
N GLU A 24 4.86 11.17 -18.20
CA GLU A 24 3.65 11.53 -17.47
C GLU A 24 3.66 12.99 -17.04
N GLU A 25 4.75 13.48 -16.47
CA GLU A 25 4.90 14.90 -16.13
C GLU A 25 4.72 15.80 -17.36
N ARG A 26 5.29 15.40 -18.52
CA ARG A 26 5.13 16.16 -19.77
C ARG A 26 3.70 16.08 -20.32
N TYR A 27 3.06 14.94 -20.22
CA TYR A 27 1.67 14.78 -20.61
C TYR A 27 0.76 15.67 -19.78
N ASN A 28 0.84 15.59 -18.46
CA ASN A 28 0.03 16.38 -17.53
C ASN A 28 0.29 17.88 -17.64
N ALA A 29 1.54 18.29 -17.91
CA ALA A 29 1.88 19.69 -18.15
C ALA A 29 1.27 20.25 -19.45
N ASN A 30 1.05 19.42 -20.47
CA ASN A 30 0.49 19.85 -21.75
C ASN A 30 -1.02 19.62 -21.88
N PHE A 31 -1.58 18.73 -21.04
CA PHE A 31 -3.00 18.36 -21.03
C PHE A 31 -3.58 18.41 -19.60
N PRO A 32 -3.58 19.58 -18.93
CA PRO A 32 -3.95 19.67 -17.50
C PRO A 32 -5.41 19.30 -17.20
N ASP A 33 -6.29 19.33 -18.21
CA ASP A 33 -7.72 19.04 -18.05
C ASP A 33 -8.08 17.59 -18.39
N SER A 34 -7.11 16.74 -18.74
CA SER A 34 -7.41 15.36 -19.15
C SER A 34 -7.88 14.48 -18.00
N GLY A 35 -7.64 14.86 -16.74
CA GLY A 35 -8.13 14.15 -15.53
C GLY A 35 -7.73 12.67 -15.44
N ILE A 36 -7.04 12.19 -16.46
CA ILE A 36 -6.58 10.81 -16.59
C ILE A 36 -5.09 10.82 -16.29
N GLU A 37 -4.73 10.56 -15.06
CA GLU A 37 -3.40 10.02 -14.77
C GLU A 37 -3.30 8.70 -15.56
N SER A 38 -2.72 8.78 -16.75
CA SER A 38 -2.55 7.59 -17.58
C SER A 38 -1.38 6.76 -17.03
N ILE A 39 -1.65 5.97 -16.03
CA ILE A 39 -0.75 4.93 -15.58
C ILE A 39 -0.68 3.90 -16.70
N TYR A 40 0.50 3.69 -17.27
CA TYR A 40 0.68 2.72 -18.34
C TYR A 40 0.99 1.35 -17.76
N LEU A 41 0.06 0.43 -17.91
CA LEU A 41 0.29 -0.99 -17.63
C LEU A 41 1.02 -1.65 -18.80
N ASN A 42 2.06 -2.38 -18.53
CA ASN A 42 2.72 -3.24 -19.52
C ASN A 42 1.85 -4.47 -19.86
N ASP A 43 2.28 -5.27 -20.84
CA ASP A 43 1.47 -6.39 -21.29
C ASP A 43 1.38 -7.53 -20.27
N GLU A 44 2.41 -7.71 -19.43
CA GLU A 44 2.42 -8.69 -18.33
C GLU A 44 1.46 -8.29 -17.23
N GLU A 45 1.46 -7.01 -16.83
CA GLU A 45 0.53 -6.45 -15.86
C GLU A 45 -0.93 -6.55 -16.33
N LYS A 46 -1.19 -6.23 -17.61
CA LYS A 46 -2.52 -6.40 -18.20
C LYS A 46 -2.95 -7.85 -18.26
N ALA A 47 -2.02 -8.79 -18.52
CA ALA A 47 -2.30 -10.23 -18.52
C ALA A 47 -2.64 -10.71 -17.10
N TYR A 48 -1.85 -10.30 -16.10
CA TYR A 48 -2.10 -10.60 -14.68
C TYR A 48 -3.48 -10.10 -14.21
N ILE A 49 -3.82 -8.86 -14.52
CA ILE A 49 -5.12 -8.27 -14.16
C ILE A 49 -6.27 -9.07 -14.77
N ARG A 50 -6.15 -9.45 -16.07
CA ARG A 50 -7.19 -10.24 -16.74
C ARG A 50 -7.37 -11.64 -16.15
N GLU A 51 -6.28 -12.23 -15.65
CA GLU A 51 -6.32 -13.57 -15.03
C GLU A 51 -6.82 -13.49 -13.58
N LYS A 52 -6.29 -12.54 -12.79
CA LYS A 52 -6.56 -12.45 -11.35
C LYS A 52 -7.97 -11.94 -11.04
N GLN A 53 -8.44 -10.89 -11.70
CA GLN A 53 -9.74 -10.23 -11.57
C GLN A 53 -10.13 -9.81 -10.15
N LYS A 54 -9.99 -10.69 -9.15
CA LYS A 54 -10.36 -10.45 -7.75
C LYS A 54 -9.18 -10.64 -6.82
N VAL A 55 -9.05 -9.73 -5.86
CA VAL A 55 -7.99 -9.74 -4.85
C VAL A 55 -8.63 -9.70 -3.47
N SER A 56 -8.32 -10.68 -2.63
CA SER A 56 -8.77 -10.72 -1.25
C SER A 56 -7.84 -9.94 -0.32
N VAL A 57 -8.43 -9.07 0.50
CA VAL A 57 -7.73 -8.12 1.36
C VAL A 57 -8.02 -8.42 2.82
N ALA A 58 -7.03 -8.85 3.59
CA ALA A 58 -7.18 -9.00 5.02
C ALA A 58 -7.16 -7.65 5.74
N VAL A 59 -8.19 -7.37 6.52
CA VAL A 59 -8.38 -6.11 7.25
C VAL A 59 -8.84 -6.35 8.67
N VAL A 60 -8.52 -5.41 9.57
CA VAL A 60 -9.12 -5.36 10.91
C VAL A 60 -10.43 -4.59 10.81
N LYS A 61 -11.51 -5.19 11.30
CA LYS A 61 -12.89 -4.74 11.08
C LYS A 61 -13.16 -3.29 11.50
N GLU A 62 -12.65 -2.87 12.65
CA GLU A 62 -12.85 -1.53 13.20
C GLU A 62 -11.50 -0.89 13.52
N TRP A 63 -10.83 -0.37 12.50
CA TRP A 63 -9.49 0.18 12.63
C TRP A 63 -9.38 1.60 12.09
N HIS A 64 -10.09 2.51 12.71
CA HIS A 64 -10.05 3.92 12.34
C HIS A 64 -8.64 4.53 12.47
N PRO A 65 -8.19 5.36 11.53
CA PRO A 65 -8.86 5.79 10.29
C PRO A 65 -8.55 4.89 9.08
N LEU A 66 -7.98 3.71 9.27
CA LEU A 66 -7.51 2.85 8.19
C LEU A 66 -8.66 2.10 7.52
N PHE A 67 -9.56 1.52 8.31
CA PHE A 67 -10.68 0.73 7.82
C PHE A 67 -11.84 0.74 8.80
N SER A 68 -13.06 0.85 8.30
CA SER A 68 -14.28 0.55 9.02
C SER A 68 -15.38 0.12 8.04
N GLN A 69 -16.28 -0.70 8.51
CA GLN A 69 -17.49 -1.07 7.78
C GLN A 69 -18.69 -0.36 8.41
N GLU A 70 -19.54 0.24 7.58
CA GLU A 70 -20.78 0.82 8.05
C GLU A 70 -21.76 -0.29 8.40
N GLU A 71 -22.39 -0.18 9.58
CA GLU A 71 -23.38 -1.17 10.03
C GLU A 71 -24.52 -1.29 9.03
N ASP A 72 -24.96 -2.53 8.74
CA ASP A 72 -26.06 -2.86 7.85
C ASP A 72 -25.85 -2.49 6.35
N THR A 73 -24.64 -2.15 5.93
CA THR A 73 -24.31 -1.86 4.54
C THR A 73 -23.05 -2.58 4.10
N ASP A 74 -22.84 -2.68 2.77
CA ASP A 74 -21.56 -3.11 2.20
C ASP A 74 -20.60 -1.93 1.97
N MET A 75 -20.87 -0.77 2.60
CA MET A 75 -20.01 0.40 2.48
C MET A 75 -18.83 0.32 3.43
N HIS A 76 -17.67 0.61 2.88
CA HIS A 76 -16.40 0.62 3.61
C HIS A 76 -15.85 2.04 3.61
N ASN A 77 -15.30 2.46 4.75
CA ASN A 77 -14.73 3.78 4.92
C ASN A 77 -13.30 3.67 5.43
N GLY A 78 -12.46 4.61 5.05
CA GLY A 78 -11.10 4.73 5.54
C GLY A 78 -10.05 4.71 4.44
N LEU A 79 -8.80 4.87 4.84
CA LEU A 79 -7.69 5.01 3.90
C LEU A 79 -7.49 3.78 3.00
N ILE A 80 -7.72 2.56 3.54
CA ILE A 80 -7.55 1.33 2.76
C ILE A 80 -8.58 1.23 1.64
N PRO A 81 -9.90 1.36 1.89
CA PRO A 81 -10.90 1.37 0.83
C PRO A 81 -10.66 2.46 -0.21
N ASP A 82 -10.34 3.69 0.23
CA ASP A 82 -10.11 4.83 -0.67
C ASP A 82 -8.96 4.58 -1.65
N VAL A 83 -7.84 4.02 -1.14
CA VAL A 83 -6.69 3.65 -1.99
C VAL A 83 -7.05 2.52 -2.95
N LEU A 84 -7.72 1.48 -2.46
CA LEU A 84 -8.09 0.33 -3.30
C LEU A 84 -9.15 0.67 -4.34
N GLU A 85 -10.06 1.62 -4.05
CA GLU A 85 -10.99 2.17 -5.04
C GLU A 85 -10.24 2.82 -6.20
N LYS A 86 -9.20 3.62 -5.92
CA LYS A 86 -8.35 4.20 -6.96
C LYS A 86 -7.62 3.13 -7.78
N VAL A 87 -7.15 2.07 -7.13
CA VAL A 87 -6.54 0.93 -7.83
C VAL A 87 -7.57 0.22 -8.72
N THR A 88 -8.83 0.06 -8.25
CA THR A 88 -9.93 -0.50 -9.05
C THR A 88 -10.23 0.37 -10.27
N GLU A 89 -10.41 1.68 -10.08
CA GLU A 89 -10.66 2.63 -11.19
C GLU A 89 -9.60 2.53 -12.28
N PHE A 90 -8.36 2.34 -11.88
CA PHE A 90 -7.21 2.27 -12.75
C PHE A 90 -6.99 0.90 -13.41
N SER A 91 -7.09 -0.19 -12.63
CA SER A 91 -6.73 -1.53 -13.07
C SER A 91 -7.91 -2.38 -13.52
N GLY A 92 -9.11 -2.08 -13.00
CA GLY A 92 -10.29 -2.93 -13.14
C GLY A 92 -10.28 -4.17 -12.21
N LEU A 93 -9.30 -4.28 -11.29
CA LEU A 93 -9.31 -5.32 -10.26
C LEU A 93 -10.45 -5.05 -9.26
N GLU A 94 -11.13 -6.11 -8.86
CA GLU A 94 -12.12 -6.07 -7.77
C GLU A 94 -11.45 -6.49 -6.45
N PHE A 95 -11.73 -5.76 -5.37
CA PHE A 95 -11.24 -6.09 -4.04
C PHE A 95 -12.36 -6.63 -3.16
N THR A 96 -12.08 -7.73 -2.45
CA THR A 96 -12.96 -8.31 -1.44
C THR A 96 -12.27 -8.30 -0.09
N TYR A 97 -13.02 -8.11 1.00
CA TYR A 97 -12.43 -7.97 2.32
C TYR A 97 -12.65 -9.20 3.18
N GLU A 98 -11.55 -9.68 3.77
CA GLU A 98 -11.53 -10.72 4.81
C GLU A 98 -11.37 -10.03 6.17
N TYR A 99 -12.45 -10.04 6.95
CA TYR A 99 -12.51 -9.31 8.21
C TYR A 99 -11.91 -10.11 9.36
N THR A 100 -11.12 -9.42 10.18
CA THR A 100 -10.55 -9.98 11.40
C THR A 100 -10.77 -9.04 12.58
N ASP A 101 -10.68 -9.57 13.80
CA ASP A 101 -10.80 -8.76 15.02
C ASP A 101 -9.46 -8.14 15.42
N THR A 102 -8.34 -8.71 14.98
CA THR A 102 -7.00 -8.27 15.36
C THR A 102 -6.06 -8.17 14.17
N TYR A 103 -5.08 -7.26 14.28
CA TYR A 103 -4.01 -7.12 13.28
C TYR A 103 -3.22 -8.42 13.08
N ARG A 104 -2.99 -9.18 14.15
CA ARG A 104 -2.28 -10.46 14.09
C ARG A 104 -3.04 -11.50 13.27
N GLU A 105 -4.35 -11.54 13.39
CA GLU A 105 -5.19 -12.43 12.59
C GLU A 105 -5.14 -12.04 11.10
N ALA A 106 -5.27 -10.75 10.79
CA ALA A 106 -5.17 -10.26 9.42
C ALA A 106 -3.82 -10.63 8.79
N LEU A 107 -2.72 -10.40 9.51
CA LEU A 107 -1.38 -10.77 9.10
C LEU A 107 -1.25 -12.28 8.84
N ASN A 108 -1.81 -13.11 9.74
CA ASN A 108 -1.78 -14.56 9.60
C ASN A 108 -2.58 -15.08 8.39
N LEU A 109 -3.68 -14.43 8.01
CA LEU A 109 -4.43 -14.80 6.79
C LEU A 109 -3.55 -14.68 5.55
N VAL A 110 -2.76 -13.62 5.45
CA VAL A 110 -1.86 -13.42 4.30
C VAL A 110 -0.67 -14.38 4.34
N ILE A 111 -0.01 -14.55 5.49
CA ILE A 111 1.10 -15.50 5.63
C ILE A 111 0.67 -16.95 5.30
N GLN A 112 -0.58 -17.31 5.60
CA GLN A 112 -1.13 -18.64 5.30
C GLN A 112 -1.70 -18.75 3.87
N GLY A 113 -1.65 -17.69 3.07
CA GLY A 113 -2.21 -17.66 1.70
C GLY A 113 -3.74 -17.73 1.67
N LYS A 114 -4.42 -17.39 2.75
CA LYS A 114 -5.89 -17.31 2.83
C LYS A 114 -6.46 -15.96 2.38
N ALA A 115 -5.62 -14.94 2.38
CA ALA A 115 -5.88 -13.65 1.74
C ALA A 115 -4.68 -13.30 0.86
N ASP A 116 -4.93 -12.57 -0.22
CA ASP A 116 -3.89 -12.20 -1.18
C ASP A 116 -3.00 -11.08 -0.64
N ILE A 117 -3.60 -10.07 0.00
CA ILE A 117 -2.88 -8.91 0.53
C ILE A 117 -3.36 -8.54 1.93
N LEU A 118 -2.48 -7.86 2.67
CA LEU A 118 -2.80 -7.20 3.92
C LEU A 118 -3.13 -5.73 3.64
N GLY A 119 -4.28 -5.25 4.09
CA GLY A 119 -4.73 -3.88 3.84
C GLY A 119 -3.75 -2.81 4.34
N ALA A 120 -3.11 -3.01 5.49
CA ALA A 120 -2.04 -2.15 5.98
C ALA A 120 -0.98 -2.96 6.72
N PHE A 121 0.29 -2.72 6.42
CA PHE A 121 1.41 -3.34 7.12
C PHE A 121 2.09 -2.33 8.05
N LEU A 122 2.19 -2.67 9.34
CA LEU A 122 2.77 -1.83 10.39
C LEU A 122 4.23 -2.26 10.67
N GLY A 123 5.09 -2.13 9.70
CA GLY A 123 6.49 -2.51 9.81
C GLY A 123 7.33 -1.88 8.70
N SER A 124 8.64 -2.12 8.76
CA SER A 124 9.55 -1.77 7.68
C SER A 124 9.49 -2.81 6.54
N GLU A 125 10.07 -2.48 5.39
CA GLU A 125 10.23 -3.44 4.29
C GLU A 125 11.02 -4.69 4.74
N GLU A 126 12.04 -4.51 5.59
CA GLU A 126 12.84 -5.61 6.15
C GLU A 126 11.98 -6.52 7.04
N ASP A 127 11.12 -5.95 7.90
CA ASP A 127 10.20 -6.72 8.72
C ASP A 127 9.22 -7.54 7.88
N GLY A 128 8.73 -6.99 6.78
CA GLY A 128 7.86 -7.70 5.83
C GLY A 128 8.60 -8.85 5.17
N ALA A 129 9.78 -8.62 4.64
CA ALA A 129 10.61 -9.63 4.00
C ALA A 129 10.95 -10.79 4.95
N ASP A 130 11.27 -10.51 6.21
CA ASP A 130 11.52 -11.52 7.26
C ASP A 130 10.29 -12.43 7.52
N MET A 131 9.08 -11.92 7.24
CA MET A 131 7.84 -12.68 7.36
C MET A 131 7.42 -13.37 6.05
N GLY A 132 8.22 -13.25 4.98
CA GLY A 132 7.90 -13.77 3.65
C GLY A 132 6.87 -12.93 2.89
N LEU A 133 6.67 -11.68 3.29
CA LEU A 133 5.79 -10.73 2.62
C LEU A 133 6.57 -9.84 1.66
N ALA A 134 5.92 -9.39 0.59
CA ALA A 134 6.45 -8.40 -0.34
C ALA A 134 5.69 -7.07 -0.11
N PRO A 135 6.29 -6.11 0.60
CA PRO A 135 5.64 -4.83 0.82
C PRO A 135 5.56 -4.01 -0.48
N SER A 136 4.43 -3.34 -0.67
CA SER A 136 4.29 -2.32 -1.71
C SER A 136 5.02 -1.04 -1.32
N LYS A 137 5.06 -0.05 -2.22
CA LYS A 137 5.42 1.31 -1.82
C LYS A 137 4.45 1.82 -0.75
N ALA A 138 4.99 2.56 0.23
CA ALA A 138 4.16 3.12 1.29
C ALA A 138 3.17 4.15 0.70
N TYR A 139 1.89 3.94 0.94
CA TYR A 139 0.82 4.87 0.55
C TYR A 139 0.42 5.81 1.68
N ALA A 140 0.94 5.60 2.90
CA ALA A 140 0.72 6.48 4.05
C ALA A 140 1.94 6.46 4.98
N SER A 141 2.12 7.57 5.71
CA SER A 141 3.10 7.67 6.79
C SER A 141 2.38 7.78 8.11
N MET A 142 2.80 7.02 9.10
CA MET A 142 2.28 7.10 10.46
C MET A 142 3.42 7.37 11.44
N SER A 143 3.14 8.18 12.47
CA SER A 143 4.09 8.47 13.54
C SER A 143 3.72 7.65 14.77
N ASP A 144 4.73 7.03 15.38
CA ASP A 144 4.57 6.42 16.69
C ASP A 144 4.54 7.51 17.75
N ILE A 145 3.55 7.44 18.63
CA ILE A 145 3.43 8.35 19.77
C ILE A 145 3.44 7.56 21.07
N ILE A 146 4.04 8.15 22.09
CA ILE A 146 4.00 7.61 23.44
C ILE A 146 2.88 8.32 24.20
N VAL A 147 1.86 7.55 24.60
CA VAL A 147 0.79 8.04 25.46
C VAL A 147 1.10 7.66 26.90
N ARG A 148 1.08 8.64 27.79
CA ARG A 148 1.35 8.44 29.22
C ARG A 148 0.27 9.07 30.08
N ASN A 149 0.12 8.57 31.29
CA ASN A 149 -0.71 9.23 32.30
C ASN A 149 -0.08 10.58 32.69
N LYS A 150 -0.86 11.66 32.58
CA LYS A 150 -0.41 13.03 32.84
C LYS A 150 0.04 13.25 34.31
N GLY A 151 -0.49 12.48 35.24
CA GLY A 151 -0.17 12.59 36.68
C GLY A 151 1.06 11.80 37.12
N VAL A 152 1.71 11.06 36.23
CA VAL A 152 2.88 10.23 36.55
C VAL A 152 4.14 10.89 36.03
N SER A 153 5.14 11.05 36.90
CA SER A 153 6.49 11.50 36.50
C SER A 153 7.12 10.50 35.54
N TYR A 154 7.87 10.99 34.56
CA TYR A 154 8.57 10.13 33.61
C TYR A 154 9.75 9.46 34.34
N PRO A 155 9.75 8.13 34.50
CA PRO A 155 10.89 7.45 35.08
C PRO A 155 12.07 7.45 34.10
N SER A 156 13.28 7.47 34.64
CA SER A 156 14.50 7.42 33.85
C SER A 156 14.77 6.05 33.24
N ASP A 157 14.18 5.00 33.81
CA ASP A 157 14.36 3.59 33.44
C ASP A 157 13.14 2.75 33.84
N GLY A 158 13.08 1.53 33.35
CA GLY A 158 12.07 0.55 33.73
C GLY A 158 10.65 0.83 33.20
N LEU A 159 10.51 1.49 32.06
CA LEU A 159 9.21 1.70 31.43
C LEU A 159 8.63 0.38 30.89
N VAL A 160 7.35 0.16 31.16
CA VAL A 160 6.56 -0.89 30.54
C VAL A 160 5.64 -0.24 29.52
N GLY A 161 5.82 -0.59 28.25
CA GLY A 161 5.00 -0.10 27.14
C GLY A 161 3.98 -1.16 26.71
N ALA A 162 2.78 -0.71 26.33
CA ALA A 162 1.82 -1.54 25.62
C ALA A 162 1.94 -1.28 24.11
N VAL A 163 1.91 -2.35 23.31
CA VAL A 163 1.98 -2.28 21.84
C VAL A 163 0.87 -3.13 21.25
N ILE A 164 0.52 -2.84 20.00
CA ILE A 164 -0.44 -3.64 19.24
C ILE A 164 0.18 -5.04 19.00
N GLU A 165 -0.55 -6.08 19.33
CA GLU A 165 -0.12 -7.46 19.14
C GLU A 165 0.13 -7.73 17.64
N GLY A 166 1.27 -8.35 17.34
CA GLY A 166 1.71 -8.61 15.96
C GLY A 166 2.60 -7.53 15.35
N ARG A 167 2.67 -6.33 15.97
CA ARG A 167 3.56 -5.27 15.54
C ARG A 167 4.98 -5.48 16.10
N ARG A 168 6.00 -5.37 15.27
CA ARG A 168 7.38 -5.27 15.74
C ARG A 168 7.68 -3.86 16.22
N MET A 169 8.33 -3.76 17.38
CA MET A 169 8.82 -2.48 17.87
C MET A 169 10.04 -2.04 17.03
N PRO A 170 10.14 -0.74 16.70
CA PRO A 170 11.35 -0.22 16.10
C PRO A 170 12.56 -0.58 16.96
N LYS A 171 13.62 -1.05 16.34
CA LYS A 171 14.91 -1.22 17.03
C LYS A 171 15.44 0.19 17.29
N GLY A 172 15.52 0.59 18.58
CA GLY A 172 16.08 1.86 19.01
C GLY A 172 17.59 1.95 18.76
#